data_3c6bc1ac0ee1e666719f341d50433cce
#
_entry.id   3c6bc1ac0ee1e666719f341d50433cce
#
_cell.length_a   1.000
_cell.length_b   1.000
_cell.length_c   1.000
_cell.angle_alpha   90.00
_cell.angle_beta   90.00
_cell.angle_gamma   90.00
#
_symmetry.space_group_name_H-M   'P 1'
#
loop_
_entity.id
_entity.type
_entity.pdbx_description
1 polymer ?
#
loop_
_entity_poly.entity_id
_entity_poly.type
_entity_poly.pdbx_seq_one_letter_code
_entity_poly.pdbx_strand_id
1 'polypeptide(L)'
;MATIDEIPSRLTERSQPASELVPISLTKDGNVFDVLSSQSARELVTTLAESPAPASELATTLDTSLQNAQYHLDRLQSAGLVTVVGQKYSSRGREMTLYGLAGSSWIVITGLNNVDTAIEDAGELRCQ
;
A
#
# COMPACT_ATOMS: atom_id res chain seq x y z
N MET A 1 -7.18 -12.85 26.58
CA MET A 1 -7.02 -11.97 25.63
C MET A 1 -5.71 -11.27 25.55
N ALA A 2 -4.70 -12.02 25.44
CA ALA A 2 -3.39 -11.43 25.25
C ALA A 2 -3.38 -10.50 24.07
N THR A 3 -4.18 -10.85 23.09
CA THR A 3 -4.23 -10.03 21.91
C THR A 3 -4.75 -8.64 22.18
N ILE A 4 -5.45 -8.46 23.29
CA ILE A 4 -5.97 -7.17 23.59
C ILE A 4 -4.87 -6.17 23.88
N ASP A 5 -3.81 -6.63 24.53
CA ASP A 5 -2.72 -5.72 24.82
C ASP A 5 -2.04 -5.24 23.55
N GLU A 6 -1.88 -6.13 22.59
CA GLU A 6 -1.30 -5.72 21.33
C GLU A 6 -2.28 -4.97 20.48
N ILE A 7 -3.50 -5.44 20.46
CA ILE A 7 -4.49 -4.81 19.62
C ILE A 7 -4.70 -3.36 19.99
N PRO A 8 -4.84 -3.03 21.26
CA PRO A 8 -4.99 -1.62 21.60
C PRO A 8 -3.85 -0.76 21.11
N SER A 9 -2.64 -1.26 21.21
CA SER A 9 -1.51 -0.51 20.76
C SER A 9 -1.61 -0.24 19.26
N ARG A 10 -1.93 -1.27 18.51
CA ARG A 10 -2.06 -1.09 17.07
C ARG A 10 -3.27 -0.28 16.71
N LEU A 11 -4.33 -0.44 17.47
CA LEU A 11 -5.53 0.36 17.22
C LEU A 11 -5.24 1.82 17.42
N THR A 12 -4.43 2.14 18.41
CA THR A 12 -4.07 3.53 18.63
C THR A 12 -3.35 4.08 17.41
N GLU A 13 -2.46 3.31 16.86
CA GLU A 13 -1.77 3.74 15.66
C GLU A 13 -2.71 3.86 14.48
N ARG A 14 -3.63 2.93 14.38
CA ARG A 14 -4.55 2.93 13.27
C ARG A 14 -5.66 3.90 13.41
N SER A 15 -5.80 4.48 14.58
CA SER A 15 -6.85 5.44 14.75
C SER A 15 -6.53 6.75 14.08
N GLN A 16 -5.49 6.78 13.29
CA GLN A 16 -5.22 7.91 12.45
C GLN A 16 -5.92 7.71 11.13
N PRO A 17 -7.14 7.98 11.09
CA PRO A 17 -7.96 7.48 10.01
C PRO A 17 -7.73 8.18 8.71
N ALA A 18 -7.95 9.43 8.66
CA ALA A 18 -7.96 10.13 7.38
C ALA A 18 -6.58 10.22 6.77
N SER A 19 -5.54 10.31 7.61
CA SER A 19 -4.20 10.50 7.10
C SER A 19 -3.66 9.25 6.42
N GLU A 20 -4.29 8.09 6.66
CA GLU A 20 -3.84 6.85 6.07
C GLU A 20 -4.68 6.43 4.87
N LEU A 21 -5.69 7.18 4.54
CA LEU A 21 -6.50 6.87 3.37
C LEU A 21 -5.86 7.46 2.13
N VAL A 22 -5.78 6.66 1.08
CA VAL A 22 -5.30 7.12 -0.21
C VAL A 22 -6.50 7.29 -1.12
N PRO A 23 -6.86 8.53 -1.45
CA PRO A 23 -8.01 8.74 -2.34
C PRO A 23 -7.61 8.49 -3.79
N ILE A 24 -8.44 7.75 -4.49
CA ILE A 24 -8.20 7.41 -5.88
C ILE A 24 -9.39 7.93 -6.69
N SER A 25 -9.15 8.91 -7.54
CA SER A 25 -10.21 9.49 -8.34
C SER A 25 -10.45 8.64 -9.58
N LEU A 26 -11.69 8.22 -9.78
CA LEU A 26 -12.02 7.40 -10.93
C LEU A 26 -11.73 8.14 -12.23
N THR A 27 -11.86 9.45 -12.24
CA THR A 27 -11.67 10.23 -13.47
C THR A 27 -10.26 10.75 -13.64
N LYS A 28 -9.53 10.98 -12.55
CA LYS A 28 -8.22 11.62 -12.66
C LYS A 28 -7.06 10.64 -12.52
N ASP A 29 -7.29 9.51 -11.89
CA ASP A 29 -6.22 8.56 -11.59
C ASP A 29 -6.35 7.30 -12.42
N GLY A 30 -6.62 7.46 -13.71
CA GLY A 30 -6.78 6.32 -14.59
C GLY A 30 -5.57 5.40 -14.61
N ASN A 31 -4.38 5.96 -14.42
CA ASN A 31 -3.18 5.14 -14.42
C ASN A 31 -3.16 4.14 -13.27
N VAL A 32 -3.83 4.46 -12.16
CA VAL A 32 -3.93 3.53 -11.05
C VAL A 32 -4.64 2.27 -11.50
N PHE A 33 -5.71 2.42 -12.23
CA PHE A 33 -6.49 1.26 -12.68
C PHE A 33 -5.72 0.47 -13.72
N ASP A 34 -4.96 1.13 -14.60
CA ASP A 34 -4.12 0.43 -15.54
C ASP A 34 -3.09 -0.44 -14.82
N VAL A 35 -2.45 0.12 -13.80
CA VAL A 35 -1.44 -0.61 -13.05
C VAL A 35 -2.08 -1.80 -12.33
N LEU A 36 -3.23 -1.58 -11.71
CA LEU A 36 -3.89 -2.63 -10.94
C LEU A 36 -4.63 -3.64 -11.79
N SER A 37 -4.67 -3.44 -13.10
CA SER A 37 -5.24 -4.46 -13.99
C SER A 37 -4.34 -5.69 -14.07
N SER A 38 -3.09 -5.57 -13.69
CA SER A 38 -2.14 -6.68 -13.68
C SER A 38 -2.34 -7.50 -12.41
N GLN A 39 -2.49 -8.80 -12.57
CA GLN A 39 -2.59 -9.70 -11.42
C GLN A 39 -1.32 -9.64 -10.58
N SER A 40 -0.16 -9.59 -11.23
CA SER A 40 1.11 -9.52 -10.51
C SER A 40 1.18 -8.26 -9.64
N ALA A 41 0.72 -7.13 -10.17
CA ALA A 41 0.72 -5.91 -9.38
C ALA A 41 -0.20 -6.03 -8.17
N ARG A 42 -1.37 -6.64 -8.35
CA ARG A 42 -2.29 -6.82 -7.24
C ARG A 42 -1.72 -7.75 -6.17
N GLU A 43 -0.99 -8.79 -6.60
CA GLU A 43 -0.36 -9.70 -5.65
C GLU A 43 0.74 -8.99 -4.87
N LEU A 44 1.50 -8.13 -5.53
CA LEU A 44 2.50 -7.33 -4.83
C LEU A 44 1.86 -6.45 -3.77
N VAL A 45 0.78 -5.79 -4.13
CA VAL A 45 0.09 -4.92 -3.19
C VAL A 45 -0.41 -5.71 -1.99
N THR A 46 -1.01 -6.87 -2.24
CA THR A 46 -1.53 -7.70 -1.17
C THR A 46 -0.41 -8.15 -0.23
N THR A 47 0.73 -8.53 -0.81
CA THR A 47 1.87 -8.94 -0.01
C THR A 47 2.41 -7.78 0.82
N LEU A 48 2.53 -6.61 0.22
CA LEU A 48 3.03 -5.44 0.94
C LEU A 48 2.04 -4.96 2.00
N ALA A 49 0.78 -5.27 1.84
CA ALA A 49 -0.21 -4.90 2.85
C ALA A 49 0.06 -5.63 4.17
N GLU A 50 0.72 -6.77 4.11
CA GLU A 50 1.05 -7.51 5.32
C GLU A 50 2.30 -6.97 5.99
N SER A 51 3.31 -6.65 5.20
CA SER A 51 4.52 -6.03 5.73
C SER A 51 5.38 -5.53 4.59
N PRO A 52 6.16 -4.48 4.83
CA PRO A 52 7.11 -4.00 3.82
C PRO A 52 8.15 -5.06 3.48
N ALA A 53 8.67 -4.99 2.26
CA ALA A 53 9.63 -5.98 1.80
C ALA A 53 10.48 -5.41 0.66
N PRO A 54 11.69 -5.94 0.46
CA PRO A 54 12.51 -5.56 -0.68
C PRO A 54 12.08 -6.34 -1.93
N ALA A 55 12.48 -5.84 -3.09
CA ALA A 55 12.08 -6.42 -4.36
C ALA A 55 12.48 -7.89 -4.47
N SER A 56 13.65 -8.25 -3.94
CA SER A 56 14.12 -9.63 -4.05
C SER A 56 13.23 -10.60 -3.28
N GLU A 57 12.75 -10.19 -2.10
CA GLU A 57 11.85 -11.04 -1.34
C GLU A 57 10.50 -11.15 -2.01
N LEU A 58 10.04 -10.06 -2.59
CA LEU A 58 8.77 -10.08 -3.31
C LEU A 58 8.85 -11.01 -4.52
N ALA A 59 9.97 -10.95 -5.23
CA ALA A 59 10.16 -11.83 -6.38
C ALA A 59 10.10 -13.30 -5.97
N THR A 60 10.73 -13.63 -4.85
CA THR A 60 10.72 -14.99 -4.35
C THR A 60 9.32 -15.42 -3.92
N THR A 61 8.65 -14.55 -3.16
CA THR A 61 7.32 -14.86 -2.66
C THR A 61 6.33 -15.08 -3.79
N LEU A 62 6.44 -14.28 -4.85
CA LEU A 62 5.49 -14.36 -5.96
C LEU A 62 5.99 -15.27 -7.09
N ASP A 63 7.10 -15.93 -6.88
CA ASP A 63 7.65 -16.88 -7.85
C ASP A 63 7.82 -16.21 -9.21
N THR A 64 8.49 -15.07 -9.21
CA THR A 64 8.76 -14.34 -10.43
C THR A 64 10.20 -13.84 -10.42
N SER A 65 10.62 -13.23 -11.51
CA SER A 65 11.99 -12.72 -11.60
C SER A 65 12.10 -11.41 -10.83
N LEU A 66 13.31 -11.09 -10.40
CA LEU A 66 13.58 -9.82 -9.77
C LEU A 66 13.24 -8.67 -10.72
N GLN A 67 13.57 -8.85 -11.99
CA GLN A 67 13.30 -7.82 -12.99
C GLN A 67 11.80 -7.56 -13.11
N ASN A 68 11.00 -8.62 -13.09
CA ASN A 68 9.55 -8.45 -13.19
C ASN A 68 8.97 -7.80 -11.95
N ALA A 69 9.45 -8.21 -10.78
CA ALA A 69 9.00 -7.59 -9.53
C ALA A 69 9.34 -6.10 -9.53
N GLN A 70 10.56 -5.76 -9.95
CA GLN A 70 10.98 -4.36 -9.99
C GLN A 70 10.15 -3.56 -10.99
N TYR A 71 9.80 -4.17 -12.11
CA TYR A 71 8.96 -3.50 -13.10
C TYR A 71 7.61 -3.12 -12.51
N HIS A 72 6.98 -4.04 -11.81
CA HIS A 72 5.68 -3.74 -11.22
C HIS A 72 5.79 -2.77 -10.05
N LEU A 73 6.85 -2.88 -9.26
CA LEU A 73 7.07 -1.93 -8.17
C LEU A 73 7.24 -0.51 -8.70
N ASP A 74 7.99 -0.36 -9.79
CA ASP A 74 8.19 0.96 -10.37
C ASP A 74 6.87 1.55 -10.85
N ARG A 75 6.03 0.74 -11.46
CA ARG A 75 4.74 1.22 -11.91
C ARG A 75 3.82 1.59 -10.76
N LEU A 76 3.81 0.75 -9.72
CA LEU A 76 3.01 1.04 -8.52
C LEU A 76 3.50 2.30 -7.82
N GLN A 77 4.82 2.49 -7.79
CA GLN A 77 5.39 3.67 -7.18
C GLN A 77 5.02 4.92 -7.97
N SER A 78 5.09 4.85 -9.30
CA SER A 78 4.72 5.97 -10.15
C SER A 78 3.25 6.32 -10.00
N ALA A 79 2.42 5.34 -9.71
CA ALA A 79 0.99 5.58 -9.50
C ALA A 79 0.69 6.06 -8.08
N GLY A 80 1.70 6.16 -7.21
CA GLY A 80 1.50 6.65 -5.86
C GLY A 80 0.97 5.63 -4.89
N LEU A 81 1.01 4.35 -5.24
CA LEU A 81 0.46 3.29 -4.40
C LEU A 81 1.51 2.61 -3.54
N VAL A 82 2.76 2.68 -3.93
CA VAL A 82 3.88 2.07 -3.23
C VAL A 82 4.93 3.15 -3.01
N THR A 83 5.62 3.08 -1.89
CA THR A 83 6.67 4.04 -1.57
C THR A 83 7.84 3.32 -0.92
N VAL A 84 8.99 3.98 -0.88
CA VAL A 84 10.15 3.47 -0.18
C VAL A 84 10.01 3.84 1.29
N VAL A 85 10.03 2.85 2.16
CA VAL A 85 9.81 3.09 3.58
C VAL A 85 11.06 2.90 4.41
N GLY A 86 12.17 2.48 3.80
CA GLY A 86 13.41 2.35 4.54
C GLY A 86 14.41 1.48 3.83
N GLN A 87 15.36 0.98 4.60
CA GLN A 87 16.43 0.13 4.11
C GLN A 87 16.46 -1.14 4.93
N LYS A 88 16.91 -2.20 4.30
CA LYS A 88 17.08 -3.48 4.97
C LYS A 88 18.42 -4.04 4.51
N TYR A 89 19.09 -4.74 5.40
CA TYR A 89 20.38 -5.34 5.07
C TYR A 89 20.24 -6.84 5.01
N SER A 90 20.80 -7.43 3.94
CA SER A 90 20.81 -8.87 3.81
C SER A 90 21.78 -9.48 4.81
N SER A 91 21.74 -10.80 4.93
CA SER A 91 22.67 -11.51 5.81
C SER A 91 24.11 -11.27 5.42
N ARG A 92 24.35 -10.85 4.19
CA ARG A 92 25.69 -10.57 3.72
C ARG A 92 26.03 -9.09 3.81
N GLY A 93 25.19 -8.29 4.47
CA GLY A 93 25.45 -6.88 4.62
C GLY A 93 25.09 -6.03 3.44
N ARG A 94 24.41 -6.59 2.42
CA ARG A 94 24.00 -5.81 1.27
C ARG A 94 22.77 -4.98 1.60
N GLU A 95 22.85 -3.71 1.24
CA GLU A 95 21.72 -2.80 1.48
C GLU A 95 20.64 -3.04 0.44
N MET A 96 19.40 -3.10 0.90
CA MET A 96 18.25 -3.32 0.02
C MET A 96 17.17 -2.30 0.32
N THR A 97 16.54 -1.81 -0.73
CA THR A 97 15.45 -0.85 -0.59
C THR A 97 14.20 -1.58 -0.08
N LEU A 98 13.57 -1.01 0.93
CA LEU A 98 12.38 -1.58 1.54
C LEU A 98 11.16 -0.83 1.04
N TYR A 99 10.26 -1.55 0.39
CA TYR A 99 9.03 -0.98 -0.18
C TYR A 99 7.85 -1.24 0.73
N GLY A 100 6.91 -0.31 0.71
CA GLY A 100 5.68 -0.47 1.47
C GLY A 100 4.53 0.24 0.77
N LEU A 101 3.32 0.06 1.27
CA LEU A 101 2.18 0.74 0.70
C LEU A 101 2.18 2.21 1.10
N ALA A 102 1.64 3.05 0.23
CA ALA A 102 1.59 4.49 0.47
C ALA A 102 0.62 4.86 1.59
N GLY A 103 -0.33 3.98 1.88
CA GLY A 103 -1.28 4.22 2.97
C GLY A 103 -1.87 2.90 3.40
N SER A 104 -2.68 2.94 4.44
CA SER A 104 -3.23 1.70 4.99
C SER A 104 -4.52 1.27 4.29
N SER A 105 -5.18 2.20 3.62
CA SER A 105 -6.45 1.92 2.95
C SER A 105 -6.61 2.81 1.74
N TRP A 106 -7.29 2.32 0.74
CA TRP A 106 -7.59 3.08 -0.47
C TRP A 106 -9.08 3.26 -0.59
N ILE A 107 -9.48 4.40 -1.13
CA ILE A 107 -10.89 4.67 -1.37
C ILE A 107 -11.04 5.23 -2.78
N VAL A 108 -11.99 4.65 -3.52
CA VAL A 108 -12.25 5.10 -4.88
C VAL A 108 -13.38 6.13 -4.86
N ILE A 109 -13.11 7.27 -5.45
CA ILE A 109 -14.03 8.41 -5.44
C ILE A 109 -14.59 8.61 -6.84
N THR A 110 -15.90 8.70 -6.95
CA THR A 110 -16.56 8.90 -8.24
C THR A 110 -17.42 10.15 -8.17
N GLY A 111 -17.20 11.03 -9.12
CA GLY A 111 -18.09 12.17 -9.29
C GLY A 111 -18.11 13.19 -8.17
N LEU A 112 -17.13 13.15 -7.29
CA LEU A 112 -17.06 14.12 -6.20
C LEU A 112 -16.10 15.23 -6.57
N ASN A 113 -16.43 16.43 -6.13
CA ASN A 113 -15.59 17.60 -6.36
C ASN A 113 -14.66 17.86 -5.20
N ASN A 114 -14.93 17.25 -4.06
CA ASN A 114 -14.17 17.50 -2.85
C ASN A 114 -13.68 16.20 -2.25
N VAL A 115 -12.38 15.95 -2.40
CA VAL A 115 -11.78 14.73 -1.90
C VAL A 115 -11.82 14.68 -0.38
N ASP A 116 -11.66 15.82 0.26
CA ASP A 116 -11.67 15.85 1.73
C ASP A 116 -13.01 15.40 2.27
N THR A 117 -14.09 15.81 1.63
CA THR A 117 -15.42 15.38 2.06
C THR A 117 -15.57 13.87 1.92
N ALA A 118 -15.06 13.31 0.83
CA ALA A 118 -15.13 11.86 0.64
C ALA A 118 -14.35 11.13 1.72
N ILE A 119 -13.21 11.65 2.10
CA ILE A 119 -12.40 11.03 3.14
C ILE A 119 -13.10 11.10 4.48
N GLU A 120 -13.76 12.23 4.76
CA GLU A 120 -14.52 12.37 6.01
C GLU A 120 -15.66 11.35 6.04
N ASP A 121 -16.37 11.22 4.93
CA ASP A 121 -17.47 10.27 4.87
C ASP A 121 -16.98 8.85 5.10
N ALA A 122 -15.85 8.50 4.50
CA ALA A 122 -15.28 7.18 4.72
C ALA A 122 -14.89 6.98 6.17
N GLY A 123 -14.37 8.05 6.80
CA GLY A 123 -14.02 7.97 8.20
C GLY A 123 -15.24 7.73 9.09
N GLU A 124 -16.34 8.38 8.77
CA GLU A 124 -17.57 8.17 9.53
C GLU A 124 -18.07 6.74 9.38
N LEU A 125 -18.03 6.22 8.17
CA LEU A 125 -18.45 4.85 7.97
C LEU A 125 -17.62 3.88 8.79
N ARG A 126 -16.33 4.15 8.89
CA ARG A 126 -15.45 3.28 9.65
C ARG A 126 -15.74 3.31 11.14
N CYS A 127 -16.25 4.42 11.61
CA CYS A 127 -16.56 4.54 13.02
C CYS A 127 -17.82 3.78 13.42
N GLN A 128 -18.59 3.39 12.46
CA GLN A 128 -19.80 2.64 12.73
C GLN A 128 -19.52 1.16 12.78
#